data_ce26e44dfee372d66ea988623a7454f8
#
_entry.id   ce26e44dfee372d66ea988623a7454f8
#
_cell.length_a   1.000
_cell.length_b   1.000
_cell.length_c   1.000
_cell.angle_alpha   90.00
_cell.angle_beta   90.00
_cell.angle_gamma   90.00
#
_symmetry.space_group_name_H-M   'P 1'
#
loop_
_entity.id
_entity.type
_entity.pdbx_description
1 polymer ?
#
loop_
_entity_poly.entity_id
_entity_poly.type
_entity_poly.pdbx_seq_one_letter_code
_entity_poly.pdbx_strand_id
1 'polypeptide(L)'
;MKKHLFLLFFLSLTNFFWSQNVKILEHSSQIEFIELTGLNSQERECNLSVSPDGKTLYFMSTRKQKMLYNKYKVDDSEIFHSNLKENGSWSKPQNAGKQINSESNEDEPSLSLDGSTMYFQSWTVSWRRDGGPYYQVEFEDGEWKNKKGLGGGINKFFYEESERNYGYATDGMAVSPDGNLFIVACGAEYNGNMDLYYSIKENGVWSYPKIFLASTCGNERSVFIAGDNKTIYFSSNGYDGFGGMDLYKTTFENGKIGQIINIGKPFNSSKDDMGFAITKNGNAAFLIRDLDIYYADLTQLDQEIKPIQDENSSPIKDTVISQIEEKNSVDFMDGDIEESTYFSPKKIKSFTITFNFDKFILTDDAKEVLKLIKQEVNENNYRINLIGHTDNIGNEAYNSQLSENRVNEVEKWFKEQGIDVIKTDWKGENAPKVTNKDSKSRAKNRRVEIVLEPIK
;
A
#
# COMPACT_ATOMS: atom_id res chain seq x y z
N MET A 1 54.43 -12.52 39.82
CA MET A 1 52.96 -12.62 39.78
C MET A 1 52.43 -11.41 38.99
N LYS A 2 52.18 -11.59 37.68
CA LYS A 2 51.56 -10.55 36.82
C LYS A 2 50.09 -10.94 36.63
N LYS A 3 49.19 -10.10 37.16
CA LYS A 3 47.75 -10.23 36.92
C LYS A 3 47.42 -9.65 35.54
N HIS A 4 46.95 -10.45 34.61
CA HIS A 4 46.34 -10.00 33.38
C HIS A 4 44.87 -9.65 33.64
N LEU A 5 44.55 -8.38 33.46
CA LEU A 5 43.19 -7.85 33.47
C LEU A 5 42.60 -8.08 32.09
N PHE A 6 41.62 -9.00 31.99
CA PHE A 6 40.83 -9.17 30.78
C PHE A 6 39.73 -8.09 30.73
N LEU A 7 39.90 -7.12 29.85
CA LEU A 7 38.89 -6.11 29.55
C LEU A 7 37.88 -6.73 28.59
N LEU A 8 36.71 -7.12 29.07
CA LEU A 8 35.57 -7.52 28.25
C LEU A 8 34.98 -6.27 27.62
N PHE A 9 35.28 -6.09 26.33
CA PHE A 9 34.54 -5.14 25.49
C PHE A 9 33.15 -5.70 25.20
N PHE A 10 32.13 -5.20 25.89
CA PHE A 10 30.75 -5.33 25.49
C PHE A 10 30.54 -4.43 24.24
N LEU A 11 30.66 -5.03 23.06
CA LEU A 11 30.10 -4.43 21.85
C LEU A 11 28.58 -4.56 21.95
N SER A 12 27.94 -3.45 22.30
CA SER A 12 26.50 -3.29 22.10
C SER A 12 26.23 -3.34 20.60
N LEU A 13 25.84 -4.48 20.10
CA LEU A 13 25.19 -4.61 18.81
C LEU A 13 23.87 -3.83 18.87
N THR A 14 23.93 -2.55 18.51
CA THR A 14 22.72 -1.79 18.16
C THR A 14 22.14 -2.47 16.94
N ASN A 15 21.04 -3.18 17.11
CA ASN A 15 20.20 -3.68 16.03
C ASN A 15 19.74 -2.47 15.22
N PHE A 16 20.41 -2.22 14.09
CA PHE A 16 19.88 -1.32 13.08
C PHE A 16 18.66 -2.00 12.45
N PHE A 17 17.49 -1.70 12.99
CA PHE A 17 16.26 -1.90 12.28
C PHE A 17 16.33 -1.02 11.01
N TRP A 18 16.39 -1.64 9.85
CA TRP A 18 16.06 -0.95 8.62
C TRP A 18 14.53 -0.84 8.56
N SER A 19 13.98 0.08 9.33
CA SER A 19 12.82 0.82 8.93
C SER A 19 13.20 1.51 7.61
N GLN A 20 12.39 1.40 6.58
CA GLN A 20 12.52 2.30 5.44
C GLN A 20 12.26 3.68 6.03
N ASN A 21 13.33 4.47 6.24
CA ASN A 21 13.22 5.83 6.74
C ASN A 21 12.35 6.62 5.76
N VAL A 22 11.05 6.67 6.04
CA VAL A 22 10.11 7.45 5.26
C VAL A 22 10.26 8.89 5.70
N LYS A 23 10.37 9.81 4.75
CA LYS A 23 10.29 11.23 5.07
C LYS A 23 8.94 11.49 5.73
N ILE A 24 8.93 12.14 6.88
CA ILE A 24 7.71 12.61 7.56
C ILE A 24 7.56 14.09 7.27
N LEU A 25 6.37 14.51 6.81
CA LEU A 25 6.08 15.92 6.62
C LEU A 25 5.78 16.60 7.96
N GLU A 26 6.33 17.79 8.14
CA GLU A 26 6.00 18.69 9.24
C GLU A 26 5.16 19.85 8.68
N HIS A 27 4.02 20.13 9.31
CA HIS A 27 3.13 21.21 8.90
C HIS A 27 3.27 22.40 9.84
N SER A 28 3.53 23.57 9.28
CA SER A 28 3.64 24.83 10.04
C SER A 28 2.28 25.43 10.40
N SER A 29 1.22 25.02 9.69
CA SER A 29 -0.13 25.55 9.90
C SER A 29 -0.90 24.71 10.93
N GLN A 30 -1.72 25.40 11.73
CA GLN A 30 -2.65 24.75 12.65
C GLN A 30 -3.83 24.18 11.86
N ILE A 31 -3.73 22.90 11.48
CA ILE A 31 -4.82 22.15 10.87
C ILE A 31 -5.51 21.38 11.99
N GLU A 32 -6.82 21.49 12.06
CA GLU A 32 -7.64 20.73 13.00
C GLU A 32 -8.59 19.83 12.23
N PHE A 33 -8.60 18.55 12.57
CA PHE A 33 -9.58 17.60 12.09
C PHE A 33 -10.78 17.55 13.02
N ILE A 34 -11.95 17.88 12.48
CA ILE A 34 -13.23 17.91 13.19
C ILE A 34 -14.01 16.67 12.84
N GLU A 35 -14.49 15.94 13.84
CA GLU A 35 -15.33 14.78 13.67
C GLU A 35 -16.70 15.19 13.09
N LEU A 36 -17.13 14.52 12.02
CA LEU A 36 -18.44 14.74 11.40
C LEU A 36 -19.52 13.86 12.04
N THR A 37 -19.82 14.12 13.31
CA THR A 37 -20.76 13.33 14.13
C THR A 37 -22.14 13.15 13.50
N GLY A 38 -22.59 14.07 12.62
CA GLY A 38 -23.83 13.96 11.86
C GLY A 38 -23.80 12.92 10.74
N LEU A 39 -22.61 12.49 10.31
CA LEU A 39 -22.39 11.45 9.30
C LEU A 39 -22.06 10.09 9.94
N ASN A 40 -21.42 10.10 11.07
CA ASN A 40 -21.00 8.90 11.79
C ASN A 40 -22.20 8.16 12.41
N SER A 41 -22.07 6.87 12.57
CA SER A 41 -23.05 5.98 13.20
C SER A 41 -22.43 5.23 14.38
N GLN A 42 -23.11 4.27 14.95
CA GLN A 42 -22.55 3.33 15.93
C GLN A 42 -21.83 2.15 15.27
N GLU A 43 -21.91 2.08 13.96
CA GLU A 43 -21.29 1.07 13.11
C GLU A 43 -20.04 1.68 12.44
N ARG A 44 -19.47 0.98 11.47
CA ARG A 44 -18.25 1.46 10.82
C ARG A 44 -18.56 2.30 9.57
N GLU A 45 -17.81 3.37 9.39
CA GLU A 45 -17.67 4.15 8.16
C GLU A 45 -16.28 3.93 7.57
N CYS A 46 -16.18 3.71 6.26
CA CYS A 46 -14.91 3.52 5.53
C CYS A 46 -14.95 4.12 4.13
N ASN A 47 -13.81 4.11 3.46
CA ASN A 47 -13.64 4.38 2.03
C ASN A 47 -14.41 5.59 1.52
N LEU A 48 -13.75 6.75 1.56
CA LEU A 48 -14.33 8.04 1.21
C LEU A 48 -14.11 8.43 -0.25
N SER A 49 -15.09 9.09 -0.84
CA SER A 49 -14.90 9.85 -2.06
C SER A 49 -15.67 11.16 -2.01
N VAL A 50 -15.04 12.26 -2.39
CA VAL A 50 -15.64 13.59 -2.37
C VAL A 50 -15.89 14.08 -3.80
N SER A 51 -17.05 14.72 -4.02
CA SER A 51 -17.35 15.34 -5.32
C SER A 51 -16.37 16.47 -5.65
N PRO A 52 -16.15 16.78 -6.93
CA PRO A 52 -15.19 17.80 -7.37
C PRO A 52 -15.41 19.18 -6.75
N ASP A 53 -16.68 19.53 -6.48
CA ASP A 53 -17.07 20.80 -5.85
C ASP A 53 -16.99 20.76 -4.31
N GLY A 54 -16.62 19.62 -3.72
CA GLY A 54 -16.53 19.43 -2.28
C GLY A 54 -17.86 19.34 -1.54
N LYS A 55 -18.99 19.27 -2.26
CA LYS A 55 -20.32 19.39 -1.65
C LYS A 55 -21.03 18.06 -1.43
N THR A 56 -20.57 16.98 -2.01
CA THR A 56 -21.12 15.63 -1.80
C THR A 56 -20.00 14.70 -1.35
N LEU A 57 -20.23 14.03 -0.22
CA LEU A 57 -19.33 13.00 0.27
C LEU A 57 -20.00 11.63 0.12
N TYR A 58 -19.34 10.70 -0.53
CA TYR A 58 -19.71 9.29 -0.61
C TYR A 58 -18.82 8.48 0.33
N PHE A 59 -19.40 7.48 0.97
CA PHE A 59 -18.68 6.61 1.90
C PHE A 59 -19.40 5.29 2.08
N MET A 60 -18.65 4.25 2.41
CA MET A 60 -19.23 2.98 2.83
C MET A 60 -19.67 3.05 4.30
N SER A 61 -20.79 2.43 4.63
CA SER A 61 -21.23 2.24 6.01
C SER A 61 -22.01 0.95 6.19
N THR A 62 -21.86 0.31 7.36
CA THR A 62 -22.63 -0.87 7.76
C THR A 62 -23.87 -0.51 8.59
N ARG A 63 -24.26 0.77 8.62
CA ARG A 63 -25.43 1.26 9.39
C ARG A 63 -26.74 0.57 9.00
N LYS A 64 -27.43 0.01 9.98
CA LYS A 64 -28.82 -0.50 9.88
C LYS A 64 -29.05 -1.72 9.00
N GLN A 65 -28.05 -2.31 8.40
CA GLN A 65 -28.30 -3.46 7.53
C GLN A 65 -27.60 -4.71 8.06
N LYS A 66 -28.32 -5.82 8.05
CA LYS A 66 -27.79 -7.14 8.39
C LYS A 66 -28.26 -8.11 7.32
N MET A 67 -27.35 -8.51 6.49
CA MET A 67 -27.57 -9.53 5.49
C MET A 67 -27.65 -10.92 6.12
N LEU A 68 -28.53 -11.79 5.61
CA LEU A 68 -28.59 -13.19 5.98
C LEU A 68 -27.67 -14.01 5.08
N TYR A 69 -26.46 -14.28 5.57
CA TYR A 69 -25.55 -15.20 4.90
C TYR A 69 -25.55 -16.56 5.63
N ASN A 70 -25.99 -17.63 4.94
CA ASN A 70 -26.03 -19.01 5.50
C ASN A 70 -26.62 -19.12 6.90
N LYS A 71 -27.74 -18.44 7.19
CA LYS A 71 -28.43 -18.34 8.49
C LYS A 71 -27.75 -17.49 9.55
N TYR A 72 -26.59 -16.90 9.27
CA TYR A 72 -25.93 -15.94 10.15
C TYR A 72 -26.25 -14.52 9.67
N LYS A 73 -26.50 -13.62 10.62
CA LYS A 73 -26.56 -12.18 10.34
C LYS A 73 -25.11 -11.68 10.23
N VAL A 74 -24.74 -11.20 9.06
CA VAL A 74 -23.48 -10.51 8.82
C VAL A 74 -23.77 -9.03 8.53
N ASP A 75 -22.83 -8.17 8.83
CA ASP A 75 -22.95 -6.76 8.50
C ASP A 75 -22.95 -6.62 6.99
N ASP A 76 -23.93 -5.87 6.48
CA ASP A 76 -24.06 -5.53 5.06
C ASP A 76 -23.47 -4.14 4.84
N SER A 77 -22.48 -4.04 3.97
CA SER A 77 -21.89 -2.77 3.61
C SER A 77 -22.59 -2.16 2.42
N GLU A 78 -22.97 -0.90 2.53
CA GLU A 78 -23.57 -0.13 1.44
C GLU A 78 -22.90 1.23 1.29
N ILE A 79 -22.97 1.79 0.09
CA ILE A 79 -22.51 3.14 -0.19
C ILE A 79 -23.61 4.14 0.14
N PHE A 80 -23.27 5.10 0.97
CA PHE A 80 -24.10 6.24 1.33
C PHE A 80 -23.50 7.53 0.78
N HIS A 81 -24.33 8.57 0.71
CA HIS A 81 -23.87 9.92 0.42
C HIS A 81 -24.50 10.95 1.36
N SER A 82 -23.82 12.06 1.52
CA SER A 82 -24.31 13.22 2.23
C SER A 82 -23.95 14.50 1.48
N ASN A 83 -24.80 15.50 1.54
CA ASN A 83 -24.61 16.78 0.86
C ASN A 83 -24.35 17.91 1.86
N LEU A 84 -23.38 18.75 1.54
CA LEU A 84 -23.09 19.97 2.27
C LEU A 84 -24.19 21.00 1.98
N LYS A 85 -24.85 21.49 3.03
CA LYS A 85 -25.91 22.51 2.96
C LYS A 85 -25.32 23.91 2.94
N GLU A 86 -26.13 24.90 2.52
CA GLU A 86 -25.74 26.32 2.51
C GLU A 86 -25.30 26.85 3.89
N ASN A 87 -25.83 26.28 4.96
CA ASN A 87 -25.45 26.65 6.33
C ASN A 87 -24.17 25.97 6.85
N GLY A 88 -23.44 25.25 6.00
CA GLY A 88 -22.21 24.57 6.34
C GLY A 88 -22.41 23.22 7.06
N SER A 89 -23.64 22.78 7.32
CA SER A 89 -23.89 21.47 7.89
C SER A 89 -24.07 20.38 6.81
N TRP A 90 -23.72 19.16 7.11
CA TRP A 90 -23.99 18.01 6.24
C TRP A 90 -25.44 17.51 6.38
N SER A 91 -26.01 16.99 5.32
CA SER A 91 -27.31 16.31 5.35
C SER A 91 -27.21 14.98 6.11
N LYS A 92 -28.34 14.41 6.50
CA LYS A 92 -28.33 13.01 6.95
C LYS A 92 -27.88 12.12 5.80
N PRO A 93 -27.04 11.10 6.06
CA PRO A 93 -26.65 10.13 5.05
C PRO A 93 -27.85 9.47 4.38
N GLN A 94 -27.78 9.37 3.07
CA GLN A 94 -28.77 8.74 2.21
C GLN A 94 -28.10 7.59 1.44
N ASN A 95 -28.84 6.50 1.25
CA ASN A 95 -28.40 5.39 0.42
C ASN A 95 -28.16 5.84 -1.02
N ALA A 96 -27.05 5.41 -1.64
CA ALA A 96 -26.68 5.85 -2.99
C ALA A 96 -27.56 5.26 -4.12
N GLY A 97 -28.51 4.42 -3.79
CA GLY A 97 -29.54 3.93 -4.71
C GLY A 97 -29.21 2.61 -5.40
N LYS A 98 -30.22 2.06 -6.09
CA LYS A 98 -30.24 0.70 -6.63
C LYS A 98 -29.23 0.43 -7.77
N GLN A 99 -28.73 1.46 -8.41
CA GLN A 99 -27.68 1.28 -9.45
C GLN A 99 -26.31 1.03 -8.83
N ILE A 100 -26.13 1.43 -7.60
CA ILE A 100 -24.90 1.23 -6.83
C ILE A 100 -25.10 0.07 -5.87
N ASN A 101 -25.99 0.24 -4.88
CA ASN A 101 -26.26 -0.76 -3.86
C ASN A 101 -27.19 -1.89 -4.35
N SER A 102 -26.92 -3.10 -3.90
CA SER A 102 -27.63 -4.33 -4.27
C SER A 102 -27.98 -5.18 -3.03
N GLU A 103 -28.22 -6.46 -3.18
CA GLU A 103 -28.34 -7.42 -2.07
C GLU A 103 -26.98 -8.01 -1.64
N SER A 104 -25.88 -7.42 -2.11
CA SER A 104 -24.51 -7.82 -1.81
C SER A 104 -23.78 -6.66 -1.14
N ASN A 105 -22.57 -6.92 -0.64
CA ASN A 105 -21.73 -5.88 -0.08
C ASN A 105 -21.22 -4.95 -1.18
N GLU A 106 -21.44 -3.66 -0.99
CA GLU A 106 -20.89 -2.58 -1.81
C GLU A 106 -19.92 -1.74 -0.98
N ASP A 107 -18.79 -1.37 -1.59
CA ASP A 107 -17.73 -0.62 -0.94
C ASP A 107 -16.91 0.20 -1.96
N GLU A 108 -15.95 0.94 -1.45
CA GLU A 108 -14.87 1.57 -2.20
C GLU A 108 -15.35 2.57 -3.27
N PRO A 109 -16.24 3.55 -2.95
CA PRO A 109 -16.66 4.55 -3.92
C PRO A 109 -15.47 5.41 -4.36
N SER A 110 -15.32 5.64 -5.67
CA SER A 110 -14.28 6.49 -6.27
C SER A 110 -14.90 7.30 -7.41
N LEU A 111 -14.93 8.62 -7.26
CA LEU A 111 -15.50 9.54 -8.26
C LEU A 111 -14.45 9.97 -9.28
N SER A 112 -14.88 10.12 -10.54
CA SER A 112 -14.10 10.83 -11.56
C SER A 112 -13.94 12.32 -11.19
N LEU A 113 -12.91 12.96 -11.75
CA LEU A 113 -12.59 14.37 -11.46
C LEU A 113 -13.71 15.36 -11.83
N ASP A 114 -14.58 15.01 -12.75
CA ASP A 114 -15.74 15.79 -13.15
C ASP A 114 -17.03 15.39 -12.41
N GLY A 115 -16.96 14.31 -11.62
CA GLY A 115 -18.10 13.77 -10.88
C GLY A 115 -19.14 13.04 -11.73
N SER A 116 -18.89 12.86 -13.02
CA SER A 116 -19.81 12.19 -13.94
C SER A 116 -19.81 10.67 -13.86
N THR A 117 -18.75 10.08 -13.31
CA THR A 117 -18.59 8.64 -13.19
C THR A 117 -18.24 8.28 -11.75
N MET A 118 -18.86 7.23 -11.22
CA MET A 118 -18.44 6.58 -9.98
C MET A 118 -17.98 5.16 -10.28
N TYR A 119 -16.84 4.82 -9.74
CA TYR A 119 -16.33 3.46 -9.67
C TYR A 119 -16.57 2.92 -8.26
N PHE A 120 -16.88 1.65 -8.13
CA PHE A 120 -17.15 1.02 -6.83
C PHE A 120 -17.01 -0.49 -6.90
N GLN A 121 -16.89 -1.12 -5.74
CA GLN A 121 -16.89 -2.57 -5.60
C GLN A 121 -18.29 -3.09 -5.32
N SER A 122 -18.64 -4.25 -5.88
CA SER A 122 -19.85 -5.02 -5.54
C SER A 122 -19.66 -6.51 -5.83
N TRP A 123 -19.83 -7.34 -4.81
CA TRP A 123 -19.67 -8.79 -4.90
C TRP A 123 -21.00 -9.50 -5.22
N THR A 124 -21.72 -9.03 -6.24
CA THR A 124 -22.97 -9.68 -6.67
C THR A 124 -22.75 -11.14 -7.04
N VAL A 125 -23.79 -11.96 -6.95
CA VAL A 125 -23.72 -13.39 -7.34
C VAL A 125 -23.32 -13.60 -8.81
N SER A 126 -23.48 -12.59 -9.65
CA SER A 126 -23.17 -12.62 -11.08
C SER A 126 -21.87 -11.92 -11.46
N TRP A 127 -21.11 -11.35 -10.51
CA TRP A 127 -19.96 -10.50 -10.76
C TRP A 127 -18.95 -11.09 -11.77
N ARG A 128 -18.75 -12.42 -11.73
CA ARG A 128 -17.83 -13.12 -12.65
C ARG A 128 -18.25 -13.00 -14.12
N ARG A 129 -19.56 -12.94 -14.39
CA ARG A 129 -20.13 -12.85 -15.74
C ARG A 129 -20.32 -11.40 -16.18
N ASP A 130 -20.59 -10.52 -15.22
CA ASP A 130 -20.94 -9.12 -15.48
C ASP A 130 -19.72 -8.20 -15.56
N GLY A 131 -18.49 -8.78 -15.48
CA GLY A 131 -17.24 -8.04 -15.55
C GLY A 131 -16.83 -7.37 -14.23
N GLY A 132 -17.44 -7.73 -13.09
CA GLY A 132 -17.06 -7.28 -11.74
C GLY A 132 -15.78 -7.93 -11.22
N PRO A 133 -15.46 -7.81 -9.90
CA PRO A 133 -16.29 -7.21 -8.84
C PRO A 133 -16.30 -5.69 -8.82
N TYR A 134 -15.53 -5.02 -9.70
CA TYR A 134 -15.50 -3.58 -9.83
C TYR A 134 -16.37 -3.10 -10.97
N TYR A 135 -17.15 -2.06 -10.70
CA TYR A 135 -18.16 -1.50 -11.60
C TYR A 135 -17.98 -0.01 -11.75
N GLN A 136 -18.56 0.53 -12.81
CA GLN A 136 -18.77 1.96 -12.98
C GLN A 136 -20.25 2.27 -13.22
N VAL A 137 -20.68 3.45 -12.83
CA VAL A 137 -21.97 4.06 -13.14
C VAL A 137 -21.76 5.49 -13.61
N GLU A 138 -22.68 6.00 -14.42
CA GLU A 138 -22.65 7.36 -14.97
C GLU A 138 -23.74 8.20 -14.34
N PHE A 139 -23.44 9.45 -13.99
CA PHE A 139 -24.39 10.40 -13.41
C PHE A 139 -25.07 11.18 -14.50
N GLU A 140 -26.36 10.93 -14.72
CA GLU A 140 -27.17 11.56 -15.76
C GLU A 140 -28.54 11.96 -15.19
N ASP A 141 -29.00 13.18 -15.49
CA ASP A 141 -30.31 13.71 -15.05
C ASP A 141 -30.55 13.62 -13.53
N GLY A 142 -29.50 13.76 -12.73
CA GLY A 142 -29.59 13.71 -11.26
C GLY A 142 -29.60 12.30 -10.67
N GLU A 143 -29.38 11.26 -11.46
CA GLU A 143 -29.38 9.86 -11.02
C GLU A 143 -28.18 9.09 -11.55
N TRP A 144 -27.73 8.08 -10.81
CA TRP A 144 -26.75 7.11 -11.27
C TRP A 144 -27.41 6.08 -12.20
N LYS A 145 -26.79 5.84 -13.38
CA LYS A 145 -27.30 4.97 -14.45
C LYS A 145 -26.17 4.13 -15.03
N ASN A 146 -26.51 3.25 -15.98
CA ASN A 146 -25.59 2.53 -16.86
C ASN A 146 -24.53 1.69 -16.10
N LYS A 147 -24.92 0.97 -15.03
CA LYS A 147 -24.02 0.07 -14.28
C LYS A 147 -23.31 -0.89 -15.22
N LYS A 148 -21.98 -0.90 -15.19
CA LYS A 148 -21.15 -1.73 -16.06
C LYS A 148 -19.92 -2.22 -15.30
N GLY A 149 -19.60 -3.52 -15.39
CA GLY A 149 -18.36 -4.09 -14.86
C GLY A 149 -17.13 -3.55 -15.60
N LEU A 150 -16.04 -3.36 -14.91
CA LEU A 150 -14.77 -2.89 -15.51
C LEU A 150 -14.16 -3.93 -16.46
N GLY A 151 -14.39 -5.22 -16.19
CA GLY A 151 -13.98 -6.32 -17.08
C GLY A 151 -12.46 -6.46 -17.25
N GLY A 152 -12.07 -7.02 -18.39
CA GLY A 152 -10.67 -7.16 -18.79
C GLY A 152 -9.81 -7.94 -17.80
N GLY A 153 -8.58 -7.47 -17.62
CA GLY A 153 -7.61 -8.07 -16.70
C GLY A 153 -8.02 -7.97 -15.24
N ILE A 154 -8.79 -6.94 -14.84
CA ILE A 154 -9.29 -6.79 -13.47
C ILE A 154 -10.25 -7.93 -13.13
N ASN A 155 -11.29 -8.16 -13.93
CA ASN A 155 -12.23 -9.26 -13.71
C ASN A 155 -11.50 -10.62 -13.69
N LYS A 156 -10.58 -10.83 -14.62
CA LYS A 156 -9.80 -12.07 -14.70
C LYS A 156 -8.96 -12.29 -13.45
N PHE A 157 -8.28 -11.27 -12.94
CA PHE A 157 -7.47 -11.34 -11.72
C PHE A 157 -8.32 -11.79 -10.52
N PHE A 158 -9.43 -11.09 -10.24
CA PHE A 158 -10.29 -11.43 -9.11
C PHE A 158 -10.98 -12.79 -9.26
N TYR A 159 -11.29 -13.19 -10.50
CA TYR A 159 -11.79 -14.54 -10.77
C TYR A 159 -10.75 -15.59 -10.34
N GLU A 160 -9.51 -15.46 -10.80
CA GLU A 160 -8.42 -16.39 -10.50
C GLU A 160 -8.08 -16.41 -9.00
N GLU A 161 -8.00 -15.24 -8.34
CA GLU A 161 -7.72 -15.15 -6.91
C GLU A 161 -8.85 -15.73 -6.06
N SER A 162 -10.11 -15.53 -6.43
CA SER A 162 -11.24 -16.13 -5.74
C SER A 162 -11.29 -17.66 -5.83
N GLU A 163 -10.70 -18.25 -6.86
CA GLU A 163 -10.57 -19.71 -7.01
C GLU A 163 -9.35 -20.25 -6.22
N ARG A 164 -8.30 -19.47 -6.08
CA ARG A 164 -7.05 -19.86 -5.39
C ARG A 164 -7.13 -19.71 -3.88
N ASN A 165 -7.77 -18.64 -3.40
CA ASN A 165 -7.76 -18.23 -2.01
C ASN A 165 -9.17 -18.12 -1.46
N TYR A 166 -9.53 -19.03 -0.57
CA TYR A 166 -10.75 -18.90 0.21
C TYR A 166 -10.53 -17.78 1.25
N GLY A 167 -11.24 -16.65 1.12
CA GLY A 167 -11.10 -15.49 2.01
C GLY A 167 -10.19 -14.38 1.46
N TYR A 168 -10.10 -14.24 0.13
CA TYR A 168 -9.44 -13.10 -0.50
C TYR A 168 -10.26 -11.83 -0.24
N ALA A 169 -9.61 -10.83 0.34
CA ALA A 169 -10.24 -9.58 0.76
C ALA A 169 -9.73 -8.39 -0.04
N THR A 170 -10.52 -7.34 -0.08
CA THR A 170 -10.17 -6.03 -0.63
C THR A 170 -10.52 -4.95 0.38
N ASP A 171 -9.81 -3.81 0.35
CA ASP A 171 -10.08 -2.70 1.26
C ASP A 171 -9.51 -1.37 0.70
N GLY A 172 -10.26 -0.78 -0.21
CA GLY A 172 -9.96 0.49 -0.83
C GLY A 172 -9.43 0.37 -2.27
N MET A 173 -10.10 1.08 -3.18
CA MET A 173 -9.66 1.23 -4.55
C MET A 173 -9.79 2.68 -5.00
N ALA A 174 -9.05 3.04 -6.04
CA ALA A 174 -9.22 4.30 -6.74
C ALA A 174 -9.00 4.12 -8.25
N VAL A 175 -9.71 4.91 -9.03
CA VAL A 175 -9.44 5.10 -10.46
C VAL A 175 -8.93 6.53 -10.64
N SER A 176 -7.88 6.69 -11.46
CA SER A 176 -7.34 8.01 -11.75
C SER A 176 -8.38 8.91 -12.43
N PRO A 177 -8.29 10.23 -12.23
CA PRO A 177 -9.22 11.19 -12.83
C PRO A 177 -9.38 11.09 -14.35
N ASP A 178 -8.33 10.67 -15.05
CA ASP A 178 -8.36 10.41 -16.50
C ASP A 178 -8.92 9.02 -16.88
N GLY A 179 -9.29 8.20 -15.88
CA GLY A 179 -9.90 6.89 -16.09
C GLY A 179 -8.97 5.79 -16.60
N ASN A 180 -7.63 5.97 -16.53
CA ASN A 180 -6.67 5.06 -17.14
C ASN A 180 -5.82 4.24 -16.15
N LEU A 181 -5.77 4.63 -14.89
CA LEU A 181 -5.07 3.92 -13.81
C LEU A 181 -6.08 3.46 -12.77
N PHE A 182 -6.09 2.18 -12.48
CA PHE A 182 -6.84 1.56 -11.37
C PHE A 182 -5.84 1.06 -10.34
N ILE A 183 -6.05 1.37 -9.07
CA ILE A 183 -5.28 0.83 -7.95
C ILE A 183 -6.26 0.24 -6.94
N VAL A 184 -5.89 -0.89 -6.35
CA VAL A 184 -6.70 -1.58 -5.35
C VAL A 184 -5.81 -2.21 -4.28
N ALA A 185 -6.26 -2.12 -3.04
CA ALA A 185 -5.71 -2.88 -1.92
C ALA A 185 -6.39 -4.25 -1.85
N CYS A 186 -5.60 -5.32 -1.92
CA CYS A 186 -6.16 -6.67 -1.84
C CYS A 186 -5.15 -7.70 -1.32
N GLY A 187 -5.67 -8.79 -0.76
CA GLY A 187 -4.85 -9.86 -0.21
C GLY A 187 -5.66 -10.91 0.53
N ALA A 188 -5.00 -11.91 1.10
CA ALA A 188 -5.66 -12.94 1.87
C ALA A 188 -6.07 -12.41 3.25
N GLU A 189 -7.36 -12.37 3.53
CA GLU A 189 -7.94 -11.84 4.76
C GLU A 189 -7.32 -12.42 6.04
N TYR A 190 -7.12 -13.73 6.07
CA TYR A 190 -6.58 -14.43 7.24
C TYR A 190 -5.09 -14.15 7.51
N ASN A 191 -4.34 -13.71 6.52
CA ASN A 191 -2.91 -13.45 6.68
C ASN A 191 -2.61 -11.99 7.05
N GLY A 192 -3.62 -11.10 6.98
CA GLY A 192 -3.47 -9.68 7.29
C GLY A 192 -2.35 -9.05 6.46
N ASN A 193 -2.19 -9.47 5.21
CA ASN A 193 -1.23 -8.92 4.27
C ASN A 193 -2.00 -8.48 3.03
N MET A 194 -2.43 -7.23 3.06
CA MET A 194 -3.01 -6.56 1.90
C MET A 194 -1.94 -5.69 1.28
N ASP A 195 -1.77 -5.86 -0.02
CA ASP A 195 -0.85 -5.09 -0.83
C ASP A 195 -1.62 -4.27 -1.87
N LEU A 196 -1.00 -3.23 -2.40
CA LEU A 196 -1.57 -2.46 -3.49
C LEU A 196 -1.23 -3.11 -4.84
N TYR A 197 -2.24 -3.23 -5.69
CA TYR A 197 -2.12 -3.68 -7.07
C TYR A 197 -2.61 -2.60 -8.01
N TYR A 198 -2.02 -2.50 -9.20
CA TYR A 198 -2.44 -1.54 -10.22
C TYR A 198 -2.73 -2.20 -11.56
N SER A 199 -3.66 -1.61 -12.30
CA SER A 199 -3.98 -1.95 -13.68
C SER A 199 -4.04 -0.68 -14.51
N ILE A 200 -3.56 -0.75 -15.75
CA ILE A 200 -3.58 0.36 -16.71
C ILE A 200 -4.59 0.01 -17.81
N LYS A 201 -5.36 1.00 -18.22
CA LYS A 201 -6.31 0.85 -19.33
C LYS A 201 -5.62 1.15 -20.66
N GLU A 202 -5.46 0.14 -21.47
CA GLU A 202 -4.85 0.23 -22.80
C GLU A 202 -5.89 -0.11 -23.86
N ASN A 203 -6.09 0.77 -24.83
CA ASN A 203 -7.10 0.61 -25.90
C ASN A 203 -8.51 0.28 -25.35
N GLY A 204 -8.89 0.88 -24.23
CA GLY A 204 -10.19 0.69 -23.59
C GLY A 204 -10.33 -0.59 -22.75
N VAL A 205 -9.27 -1.40 -22.62
CA VAL A 205 -9.26 -2.66 -21.87
C VAL A 205 -8.29 -2.57 -20.69
N TRP A 206 -8.72 -2.99 -19.51
CA TRP A 206 -7.88 -3.03 -18.31
C TRP A 206 -6.86 -4.18 -18.40
N SER A 207 -5.60 -3.86 -18.12
CA SER A 207 -4.52 -4.86 -18.03
C SER A 207 -4.72 -5.79 -16.81
N TYR A 208 -4.03 -6.92 -16.78
CA TYR A 208 -3.99 -7.76 -15.59
C TYR A 208 -3.27 -7.01 -14.46
N PRO A 209 -3.86 -6.90 -13.25
CA PRO A 209 -3.27 -6.21 -12.13
C PRO A 209 -1.86 -6.70 -11.76
N LYS A 210 -0.98 -5.75 -11.49
CA LYS A 210 0.40 -5.97 -11.06
C LYS A 210 0.59 -5.36 -9.68
N ILE A 211 1.50 -5.92 -8.90
CA ILE A 211 1.82 -5.38 -7.58
C ILE A 211 2.34 -3.94 -7.70
N PHE A 212 1.81 -3.07 -6.84
CA PHE A 212 2.15 -1.65 -6.82
C PHE A 212 3.19 -1.33 -5.74
N LEU A 213 2.92 -1.75 -4.51
CA LEU A 213 3.83 -1.66 -3.38
C LEU A 213 4.09 -3.07 -2.88
N ALA A 214 5.20 -3.64 -3.30
CA ALA A 214 5.68 -4.89 -2.76
C ALA A 214 6.45 -4.60 -1.47
N SER A 215 6.21 -5.40 -0.44
CA SER A 215 7.20 -5.57 0.62
C SER A 215 7.12 -4.69 1.86
N THR A 216 5.99 -4.20 2.29
CA THR A 216 5.86 -3.98 3.71
C THR A 216 5.43 -5.28 4.40
N CYS A 217 5.84 -5.47 5.65
CA CYS A 217 5.30 -6.56 6.47
C CYS A 217 3.92 -6.21 7.05
N GLY A 218 3.31 -5.14 6.56
CA GLY A 218 2.05 -4.58 7.01
C GLY A 218 0.94 -4.78 5.99
N ASN A 219 -0.11 -3.99 6.17
CA ASN A 219 -1.19 -3.86 5.22
C ASN A 219 -1.14 -2.49 4.59
N GLU A 220 -1.30 -2.41 3.29
CA GLU A 220 -1.60 -1.20 2.55
C GLU A 220 -3.08 -1.21 2.22
N ARG A 221 -3.79 -0.10 2.49
CA ARG A 221 -5.26 0.00 2.34
C ARG A 221 -5.69 1.39 1.88
N SER A 222 -6.97 1.53 1.58
CA SER A 222 -7.68 2.83 1.44
C SER A 222 -6.99 3.79 0.49
N VAL A 223 -6.97 3.44 -0.79
CA VAL A 223 -6.25 4.20 -1.83
C VAL A 223 -7.06 5.41 -2.30
N PHE A 224 -6.39 6.52 -2.56
CA PHE A 224 -6.92 7.68 -3.24
C PHE A 224 -5.92 8.21 -4.28
N ILE A 225 -6.38 8.51 -5.49
CA ILE A 225 -5.57 9.11 -6.56
C ILE A 225 -5.95 10.58 -6.69
N ALA A 226 -4.98 11.47 -6.57
CA ALA A 226 -5.20 12.90 -6.66
C ALA A 226 -5.54 13.38 -8.08
N GLY A 227 -6.03 14.62 -8.20
CA GLY A 227 -6.44 15.23 -9.46
C GLY A 227 -5.35 15.39 -10.52
N ASP A 228 -4.08 15.21 -10.14
CA ASP A 228 -2.92 15.24 -11.04
C ASP A 228 -2.64 13.91 -11.77
N ASN A 229 -3.45 12.87 -11.55
CA ASN A 229 -3.28 11.50 -12.08
C ASN A 229 -1.99 10.79 -11.66
N LYS A 230 -1.23 11.33 -10.73
CA LYS A 230 0.11 10.85 -10.36
C LYS A 230 0.28 10.63 -8.87
N THR A 231 -0.25 11.53 -8.04
CA THR A 231 -0.10 11.46 -6.59
C THR A 231 -1.08 10.45 -6.03
N ILE A 232 -0.55 9.44 -5.35
CA ILE A 232 -1.30 8.36 -4.74
C ILE A 232 -1.20 8.51 -3.22
N TYR A 233 -2.33 8.54 -2.55
CA TYR A 233 -2.44 8.43 -1.10
C TYR A 233 -2.93 7.05 -0.73
N PHE A 234 -2.42 6.51 0.36
CA PHE A 234 -2.81 5.20 0.88
C PHE A 234 -2.52 5.13 2.38
N SER A 235 -3.14 4.18 3.05
CA SER A 235 -2.88 3.89 4.46
C SER A 235 -1.99 2.68 4.58
N SER A 236 -1.06 2.69 5.53
CA SER A 236 -0.23 1.53 5.84
C SER A 236 0.13 1.43 7.32
N ASN A 237 0.32 0.21 7.79
CA ASN A 237 0.93 -0.07 9.08
C ASN A 237 2.27 -0.81 8.95
N GLY A 238 2.84 -0.79 7.75
CA GLY A 238 4.13 -1.44 7.45
C GLY A 238 5.32 -0.49 7.47
N TYR A 239 5.09 0.82 7.39
CA TYR A 239 6.11 1.87 7.50
C TYR A 239 6.15 2.47 8.90
N ASP A 240 7.18 3.28 9.19
CA ASP A 240 7.25 4.06 10.42
C ASP A 240 6.16 5.13 10.44
N GLY A 241 5.38 5.17 11.50
CA GLY A 241 4.25 6.05 11.66
C GLY A 241 3.97 6.43 13.11
N PHE A 242 2.80 6.97 13.36
CA PHE A 242 2.37 7.50 14.65
C PHE A 242 1.40 6.57 15.38
N GLY A 243 0.65 5.75 14.63
CA GLY A 243 -0.44 4.93 15.15
C GLY A 243 -0.45 3.49 14.67
N GLY A 244 -1.64 2.98 14.43
CA GLY A 244 -1.86 1.67 13.81
C GLY A 244 -1.70 1.75 12.29
N MET A 245 -2.73 2.25 11.62
CA MET A 245 -2.65 2.65 10.21
C MET A 245 -2.31 4.13 10.14
N ASP A 246 -1.40 4.49 9.26
CA ASP A 246 -1.02 5.89 8.99
C ASP A 246 -1.15 6.18 7.50
N LEU A 247 -1.37 7.44 7.16
CA LEU A 247 -1.52 7.94 5.80
C LEU A 247 -0.16 8.28 5.19
N TYR A 248 0.06 7.79 3.99
CA TYR A 248 1.24 8.02 3.17
C TYR A 248 0.87 8.57 1.81
N LYS A 249 1.81 9.21 1.14
CA LYS A 249 1.72 9.54 -0.28
C LYS A 249 2.95 9.08 -1.04
N THR A 250 2.74 8.81 -2.33
CA THR A 250 3.80 8.58 -3.31
C THR A 250 3.35 9.09 -4.67
N THR A 251 4.19 9.00 -5.67
CA THR A 251 3.81 9.27 -7.07
C THR A 251 3.90 7.99 -7.88
N PHE A 252 3.09 7.90 -8.93
CA PHE A 252 3.17 6.82 -9.91
C PHE A 252 3.15 7.40 -11.33
N GLU A 253 4.22 7.18 -12.06
CA GLU A 253 4.36 7.65 -13.43
C GLU A 253 5.19 6.67 -14.25
N ASN A 254 4.69 6.33 -15.44
CA ASN A 254 5.37 5.43 -16.39
C ASN A 254 5.77 4.06 -15.75
N GLY A 255 4.91 3.51 -14.88
CA GLY A 255 5.14 2.25 -14.19
C GLY A 255 6.15 2.33 -13.04
N LYS A 256 6.59 3.53 -12.66
CA LYS A 256 7.54 3.74 -11.56
C LYS A 256 6.87 4.43 -10.38
N ILE A 257 7.24 3.97 -9.19
CA ILE A 257 6.79 4.52 -7.91
C ILE A 257 7.86 5.50 -7.42
N GLY A 258 7.40 6.69 -6.98
CA GLY A 258 8.26 7.69 -6.35
C GLY A 258 8.59 7.38 -4.89
N GLN A 259 9.19 8.33 -4.21
CA GLN A 259 9.47 8.22 -2.79
C GLN A 259 8.16 8.11 -2.00
N ILE A 260 8.13 7.21 -1.02
CA ILE A 260 7.03 7.12 -0.06
C ILE A 260 7.27 8.12 1.06
N ILE A 261 6.23 8.90 1.37
CA ILE A 261 6.26 10.01 2.32
C ILE A 261 5.10 9.84 3.29
N ASN A 262 5.39 9.80 4.60
CA ASN A 262 4.36 9.91 5.64
C ASN A 262 3.85 11.35 5.66
N ILE A 263 2.53 11.55 5.53
CA ILE A 263 1.98 12.91 5.44
C ILE A 263 1.90 13.64 6.80
N GLY A 264 2.35 12.99 7.87
CA GLY A 264 2.60 13.63 9.18
C GLY A 264 1.37 14.03 9.96
N LYS A 265 1.60 14.67 11.11
CA LYS A 265 0.50 15.23 11.91
C LYS A 265 0.01 16.56 11.29
N PRO A 266 -1.30 16.88 11.40
CA PRO A 266 -2.34 16.16 12.15
C PRO A 266 -3.11 15.11 11.34
N PHE A 267 -2.68 14.80 10.12
CA PHE A 267 -3.31 13.77 9.28
C PHE A 267 -3.16 12.39 9.90
N ASN A 268 -2.00 12.13 10.47
CA ASN A 268 -1.69 10.92 11.23
C ASN A 268 -1.72 11.20 12.73
N SER A 269 -2.24 10.23 13.49
CA SER A 269 -2.41 10.28 14.94
C SER A 269 -1.91 9.00 15.60
N SER A 270 -2.18 8.82 16.89
CA SER A 270 -1.92 7.54 17.59
C SER A 270 -2.97 6.45 17.32
N LYS A 271 -3.97 6.73 16.48
CA LYS A 271 -5.08 5.86 16.12
C LYS A 271 -4.87 5.26 14.74
N ASP A 272 -5.87 4.55 14.22
CA ASP A 272 -5.93 4.14 12.82
C ASP A 272 -6.43 5.30 11.96
N ASP A 273 -5.58 5.85 11.10
CA ASP A 273 -5.90 6.90 10.15
C ASP A 273 -5.92 6.33 8.73
N MET A 274 -7.09 6.38 8.06
CA MET A 274 -7.36 5.73 6.77
C MET A 274 -8.26 6.58 5.88
N GLY A 275 -8.64 6.05 4.72
CA GLY A 275 -9.72 6.55 3.89
C GLY A 275 -9.59 8.01 3.48
N PHE A 276 -8.37 8.47 3.16
CA PHE A 276 -8.10 9.86 2.81
C PHE A 276 -8.75 10.26 1.49
N ALA A 277 -9.41 11.42 1.48
CA ALA A 277 -9.88 12.10 0.28
C ALA A 277 -9.64 13.61 0.40
N ILE A 278 -9.30 14.25 -0.72
CA ILE A 278 -9.07 15.69 -0.79
C ILE A 278 -9.88 16.28 -1.95
N THR A 279 -10.48 17.45 -1.75
CA THR A 279 -11.20 18.15 -2.81
C THR A 279 -10.29 18.53 -3.97
N LYS A 280 -10.87 18.70 -5.16
CA LYS A 280 -10.12 19.03 -6.38
C LYS A 280 -9.22 20.28 -6.23
N ASN A 281 -9.68 21.29 -5.51
CA ASN A 281 -8.93 22.52 -5.24
C ASN A 281 -7.95 22.39 -4.05
N GLY A 282 -7.89 21.24 -3.39
CA GLY A 282 -7.01 20.98 -2.25
C GLY A 282 -7.39 21.77 -0.97
N ASN A 283 -8.57 22.37 -0.91
CA ASN A 283 -8.95 23.23 0.21
C ASN A 283 -9.64 22.51 1.36
N ALA A 284 -10.05 21.26 1.17
CA ALA A 284 -10.67 20.45 2.22
C ALA A 284 -10.23 18.99 2.11
N ALA A 285 -9.96 18.38 3.24
CA ALA A 285 -9.67 16.95 3.33
C ALA A 285 -10.65 16.24 4.24
N PHE A 286 -10.84 14.97 3.94
CA PHE A 286 -11.61 14.02 4.74
C PHE A 286 -10.73 12.81 5.02
N LEU A 287 -10.89 12.21 6.17
CA LEU A 287 -10.26 10.94 6.52
C LEU A 287 -11.16 10.11 7.44
N ILE A 288 -10.86 8.84 7.53
CA ILE A 288 -11.41 7.93 8.54
C ILE A 288 -10.40 7.79 9.66
N ARG A 289 -10.84 8.04 10.89
CA ARG A 289 -10.06 7.83 12.10
C ARG A 289 -10.85 6.97 13.08
N ASP A 290 -10.34 5.81 13.43
CA ASP A 290 -11.04 4.83 14.28
C ASP A 290 -12.47 4.50 13.78
N LEU A 291 -12.66 4.38 12.45
CA LEU A 291 -13.92 4.09 11.77
C LEU A 291 -14.94 5.23 11.72
N ASP A 292 -14.57 6.44 12.10
CA ASP A 292 -15.37 7.66 12.03
C ASP A 292 -14.82 8.66 11.00
N ILE A 293 -15.71 9.44 10.39
CA ILE A 293 -15.38 10.44 9.38
C ILE A 293 -14.96 11.75 10.05
N TYR A 294 -13.81 12.26 9.62
CA TYR A 294 -13.26 13.56 10.01
C TYR A 294 -13.07 14.47 8.80
N TYR A 295 -13.13 15.77 9.05
CA TYR A 295 -12.96 16.85 8.07
C TYR A 295 -11.94 17.86 8.55
N ALA A 296 -11.15 18.39 7.64
CA ALA A 296 -10.29 19.55 7.89
C ALA A 296 -10.38 20.59 6.75
N ASP A 297 -10.37 21.86 7.13
CA ASP A 297 -10.16 22.97 6.19
C ASP A 297 -8.65 23.12 5.94
N LEU A 298 -8.25 23.03 4.67
CA LEU A 298 -6.87 23.11 4.21
C LEU A 298 -6.57 24.42 3.46
N THR A 299 -7.43 25.43 3.56
CA THR A 299 -7.23 26.70 2.84
C THR A 299 -5.93 27.41 3.22
N GLN A 300 -5.45 27.16 4.44
CA GLN A 300 -4.21 27.74 5.00
C GLN A 300 -2.99 26.81 4.87
N LEU A 301 -3.12 25.65 4.22
CA LEU A 301 -2.05 24.66 4.13
C LEU A 301 -1.01 25.07 3.09
N ASP A 302 0.27 24.87 3.44
CA ASP A 302 1.38 24.95 2.50
C ASP A 302 1.23 23.93 1.35
N GLN A 303 1.74 24.26 0.17
CA GLN A 303 1.46 23.51 -1.08
C GLN A 303 1.97 22.05 -1.11
N GLU A 304 2.75 21.62 -0.14
CA GLU A 304 3.34 20.25 -0.13
C GLU A 304 2.35 19.10 -0.01
N ILE A 305 1.11 19.35 0.47
CA ILE A 305 0.04 18.32 0.50
C ILE A 305 -0.97 18.51 -0.62
N LYS A 306 -1.14 19.75 -1.10
CA LYS A 306 -2.07 19.99 -2.20
C LYS A 306 -1.56 19.29 -3.46
N PRO A 307 -2.44 18.60 -4.21
CA PRO A 307 -2.09 18.13 -5.56
C PRO A 307 -1.64 19.33 -6.39
N ILE A 308 -0.61 19.15 -7.20
CA ILE A 308 -0.20 20.17 -8.18
C ILE A 308 -1.40 20.39 -9.10
N GLN A 309 -2.00 21.58 -9.05
CA GLN A 309 -3.01 21.97 -10.03
C GLN A 309 -2.26 22.37 -11.30
N ASP A 310 -2.38 21.59 -12.36
CA ASP A 310 -1.95 21.97 -13.70
C ASP A 310 -2.87 23.09 -14.22
N GLU A 311 -2.62 24.31 -13.79
CA GLU A 311 -3.00 25.49 -14.56
C GLU A 311 -1.92 25.72 -15.62
N ASN A 312 -2.17 25.24 -16.83
CA ASN A 312 -1.32 25.29 -18.04
C ASN A 312 -0.29 24.17 -18.17
N SER A 313 -0.67 23.11 -18.84
CA SER A 313 0.24 22.16 -19.47
C SER A 313 1.02 22.84 -20.62
N SER A 314 2.05 23.58 -20.27
CA SER A 314 3.16 23.84 -21.20
C SER A 314 4.27 22.87 -20.79
N PRO A 315 4.93 22.19 -21.76
CA PRO A 315 5.97 21.23 -21.42
C PRO A 315 7.09 21.98 -20.68
N ILE A 316 7.33 21.57 -19.44
CA ILE A 316 8.50 22.04 -18.69
C ILE A 316 9.71 21.55 -19.46
N LYS A 317 10.39 22.50 -20.10
CA LYS A 317 11.67 22.26 -20.73
C LYS A 317 12.66 21.77 -19.69
N ASP A 318 13.55 20.87 -20.11
CA ASP A 318 14.69 20.26 -19.41
C ASP A 318 15.69 21.24 -18.74
N THR A 319 15.23 22.30 -18.10
CA THR A 319 16.13 23.37 -17.60
C THR A 319 16.42 23.25 -16.10
N VAL A 320 15.75 22.34 -15.37
CA VAL A 320 15.94 22.20 -13.92
C VAL A 320 16.97 21.12 -13.56
N ILE A 321 17.22 20.16 -14.45
CA ILE A 321 18.22 19.10 -14.20
C ILE A 321 19.65 19.64 -14.39
N SER A 322 19.86 20.65 -15.27
CA SER A 322 21.16 21.23 -15.50
C SER A 322 21.67 22.16 -14.37
N GLN A 323 20.81 22.66 -13.49
CA GLN A 323 21.23 23.56 -12.41
C GLN A 323 21.66 22.84 -11.12
N ILE A 324 21.42 21.52 -11.01
CA ILE A 324 21.87 20.72 -9.84
C ILE A 324 23.27 20.13 -10.13
N GLU A 325 23.64 19.94 -11.38
CA GLU A 325 25.01 19.48 -11.75
C GLU A 325 26.08 20.58 -11.73
N GLU A 326 25.70 21.84 -11.90
CA GLU A 326 26.68 22.95 -11.91
C GLU A 326 27.11 23.45 -10.51
N LYS A 327 26.54 22.97 -9.41
CA LYS A 327 26.93 23.42 -8.06
C LYS A 327 27.98 22.55 -7.35
N ASN A 328 28.45 21.50 -7.97
CA ASN A 328 29.49 20.61 -7.41
C ASN A 328 30.82 20.61 -8.17
N SER A 329 31.09 21.62 -9.01
CA SER A 329 32.41 21.83 -9.56
C SER A 329 33.23 22.69 -8.57
N VAL A 330 33.99 22.03 -7.73
CA VAL A 330 35.06 22.66 -6.98
C VAL A 330 36.28 22.72 -7.92
N ASP A 331 36.76 23.91 -8.20
CA ASP A 331 38.00 24.15 -8.91
C ASP A 331 39.18 23.43 -8.21
N PHE A 332 39.71 22.39 -8.83
CA PHE A 332 41.00 21.83 -8.46
C PHE A 332 42.07 22.38 -9.43
N MET A 333 43.02 23.05 -8.84
CA MET A 333 44.26 23.47 -9.51
C MET A 333 45.03 22.24 -10.00
N ASP A 334 45.63 22.38 -11.19
CA ASP A 334 46.56 21.44 -11.81
C ASP A 334 47.62 20.92 -10.84
N GLY A 335 47.68 19.63 -10.69
CA GLY A 335 48.73 18.90 -10.03
C GLY A 335 48.55 17.41 -10.34
N ASP A 336 49.49 16.87 -11.14
CA ASP A 336 49.55 15.47 -11.53
C ASP A 336 49.29 14.52 -10.34
N ILE A 337 48.15 13.85 -10.31
CA ILE A 337 47.86 12.74 -9.39
C ILE A 337 47.37 11.55 -10.21
N GLU A 338 48.15 10.46 -10.12
CA GLU A 338 47.85 9.15 -10.66
C GLU A 338 46.38 8.73 -10.31
N GLU A 339 45.72 8.20 -11.31
CA GLU A 339 44.37 7.61 -11.23
C GLU A 339 44.32 6.50 -10.18
N SER A 340 44.05 6.83 -8.92
CA SER A 340 43.61 5.83 -7.94
C SER A 340 42.10 5.71 -8.01
N THR A 341 41.63 4.65 -8.64
CA THR A 341 40.23 4.23 -8.63
C THR A 341 39.76 3.99 -7.19
N TYR A 342 39.09 4.98 -6.59
CA TYR A 342 38.40 4.82 -5.33
C TYR A 342 37.16 3.98 -5.56
N PHE A 343 37.27 2.66 -5.37
CA PHE A 343 36.15 1.77 -5.20
C PHE A 343 35.49 2.09 -3.85
N SER A 344 34.32 2.71 -3.88
CA SER A 344 33.42 2.73 -2.71
C SER A 344 33.14 1.28 -2.30
N PRO A 345 33.37 0.86 -1.06
CA PRO A 345 33.13 -0.53 -0.68
C PRO A 345 31.64 -0.86 -0.85
N LYS A 346 31.34 -1.84 -1.70
CA LYS A 346 29.98 -2.33 -1.87
C LYS A 346 29.43 -2.80 -0.52
N LYS A 347 28.21 -2.38 -0.16
CA LYS A 347 27.60 -2.68 1.15
C LYS A 347 26.87 -4.04 1.09
N ILE A 348 26.82 -4.74 2.22
CA ILE A 348 25.96 -5.90 2.43
C ILE A 348 24.50 -5.42 2.33
N LYS A 349 23.67 -6.15 1.58
CA LYS A 349 22.23 -5.90 1.47
C LYS A 349 21.46 -7.09 2.03
N SER A 350 20.34 -6.84 2.67
CA SER A 350 19.45 -7.88 3.19
C SER A 350 18.04 -7.69 2.70
N PHE A 351 17.40 -8.77 2.30
CA PHE A 351 16.02 -8.84 1.87
C PHE A 351 15.28 -9.89 2.68
N THR A 352 13.97 -9.80 2.74
CA THR A 352 13.14 -10.78 3.45
C THR A 352 11.97 -11.16 2.55
N ILE A 353 11.72 -12.46 2.40
CA ILE A 353 10.48 -12.96 1.84
C ILE A 353 9.73 -13.73 2.91
N THR A 354 8.41 -13.61 2.94
CA THR A 354 7.54 -14.25 3.92
C THR A 354 6.80 -15.44 3.33
N PHE A 355 6.32 -16.31 4.22
CA PHE A 355 5.61 -17.53 3.85
C PHE A 355 4.28 -17.62 4.59
N ASN A 356 3.28 -18.17 3.93
CA ASN A 356 2.01 -18.50 4.54
C ASN A 356 2.18 -19.50 5.68
N PHE A 357 1.20 -19.52 6.58
CA PHE A 357 1.18 -20.45 7.71
C PHE A 357 1.30 -21.89 7.20
N ASP A 358 2.23 -22.64 7.79
CA ASP A 358 2.47 -24.04 7.46
C ASP A 358 2.80 -24.31 5.97
N LYS A 359 3.36 -23.31 5.25
CA LYS A 359 3.76 -23.42 3.85
C LYS A 359 5.24 -23.09 3.66
N PHE A 360 5.82 -23.71 2.63
CA PHE A 360 7.17 -23.42 2.12
C PHE A 360 7.18 -23.14 0.61
N ILE A 361 6.01 -23.16 -0.05
CA ILE A 361 5.88 -22.83 -1.47
C ILE A 361 5.98 -21.32 -1.64
N LEU A 362 6.79 -20.88 -2.61
CA LEU A 362 6.90 -19.47 -2.97
C LEU A 362 5.59 -18.95 -3.57
N THR A 363 5.09 -17.86 -3.01
CA THR A 363 4.02 -17.09 -3.62
C THR A 363 4.52 -16.38 -4.86
N ASP A 364 3.62 -15.93 -5.73
CA ASP A 364 4.05 -15.19 -6.93
C ASP A 364 4.67 -13.83 -6.53
N ASP A 365 4.20 -13.20 -5.47
CA ASP A 365 4.81 -11.99 -4.90
C ASP A 365 6.25 -12.24 -4.42
N ALA A 366 6.48 -13.35 -3.71
CA ALA A 366 7.82 -13.74 -3.32
C ALA A 366 8.72 -13.93 -4.56
N LYS A 367 8.20 -14.49 -5.65
CA LYS A 367 8.95 -14.66 -6.92
C LYS A 367 9.27 -13.32 -7.57
N GLU A 368 8.37 -12.32 -7.51
CA GLU A 368 8.67 -10.97 -8.03
C GLU A 368 9.79 -10.31 -7.23
N VAL A 369 9.76 -10.41 -5.89
CA VAL A 369 10.87 -9.94 -5.04
C VAL A 369 12.17 -10.63 -5.41
N LEU A 370 12.14 -11.95 -5.62
CA LEU A 370 13.32 -12.73 -6.03
C LEU A 370 13.85 -12.30 -7.42
N LYS A 371 12.98 -11.88 -8.35
CA LYS A 371 13.41 -11.32 -9.65
C LYS A 371 14.18 -10.00 -9.48
N LEU A 372 13.73 -9.12 -8.59
CA LEU A 372 14.46 -7.88 -8.28
C LEU A 372 15.82 -8.18 -7.64
N ILE A 373 15.87 -9.13 -6.72
CA ILE A 373 17.13 -9.56 -6.11
C ILE A 373 18.07 -10.16 -7.16
N LYS A 374 17.55 -10.97 -8.10
CA LYS A 374 18.31 -11.48 -9.25
C LYS A 374 18.94 -10.37 -10.07
N GLN A 375 18.17 -9.31 -10.39
CA GLN A 375 18.70 -8.16 -11.12
C GLN A 375 19.84 -7.50 -10.35
N GLU A 376 19.66 -7.25 -9.05
CA GLU A 376 20.67 -6.66 -8.17
C GLU A 376 21.95 -7.51 -8.11
N VAL A 377 21.81 -8.83 -8.03
CA VAL A 377 22.96 -9.76 -8.00
C VAL A 377 23.74 -9.70 -9.32
N ASN A 378 23.03 -9.70 -10.46
CA ASN A 378 23.65 -9.69 -11.79
C ASN A 378 24.37 -8.36 -12.07
N GLU A 379 23.81 -7.23 -11.64
CA GLU A 379 24.39 -5.89 -11.87
C GLU A 379 25.57 -5.60 -10.96
N ASN A 380 25.63 -6.21 -9.79
CA ASN A 380 26.54 -5.77 -8.72
C ASN A 380 27.49 -6.83 -8.16
N ASN A 381 27.55 -8.03 -8.73
CA ASN A 381 28.46 -9.11 -8.28
C ASN A 381 28.33 -9.41 -6.76
N TYR A 382 27.15 -9.86 -6.33
CA TYR A 382 26.89 -10.31 -4.95
C TYR A 382 26.91 -11.83 -4.83
N ARG A 383 27.24 -12.32 -3.64
CA ARG A 383 27.01 -13.68 -3.16
C ARG A 383 25.72 -13.70 -2.36
N ILE A 384 24.97 -14.80 -2.46
CA ILE A 384 23.71 -14.99 -1.75
C ILE A 384 23.88 -15.95 -0.58
N ASN A 385 23.43 -15.52 0.61
CA ASN A 385 23.23 -16.39 1.76
C ASN A 385 21.75 -16.38 2.14
N LEU A 386 21.20 -17.52 2.54
CA LEU A 386 19.81 -17.72 2.92
C LEU A 386 19.69 -18.17 4.36
N ILE A 387 18.72 -17.63 5.12
CA ILE A 387 18.43 -18.03 6.49
C ILE A 387 16.91 -18.18 6.67
N GLY A 388 16.46 -19.40 6.99
CA GLY A 388 15.05 -19.74 7.16
C GLY A 388 14.57 -19.66 8.60
N HIS A 389 13.29 -19.23 8.77
CA HIS A 389 12.65 -19.08 10.07
C HIS A 389 11.20 -19.53 10.04
N THR A 390 10.66 -19.88 11.23
CA THR A 390 9.23 -20.11 11.45
C THR A 390 8.70 -19.23 12.58
N ASP A 391 7.40 -19.23 12.74
CA ASP A 391 6.78 -18.83 14.00
C ASP A 391 6.87 -19.96 15.05
N ASN A 392 6.31 -19.74 16.23
CA ASN A 392 6.33 -20.69 17.33
C ASN A 392 5.15 -21.69 17.36
N ILE A 393 4.43 -21.86 16.26
CA ILE A 393 3.34 -22.83 16.18
C ILE A 393 3.91 -24.15 15.63
N GLY A 394 3.80 -25.20 16.41
CA GLY A 394 4.40 -26.52 16.12
C GLY A 394 5.46 -26.88 17.16
N ASN A 395 6.09 -28.05 17.00
CA ASN A 395 7.23 -28.43 17.80
C ASN A 395 8.56 -28.04 17.12
N GLU A 396 9.63 -27.96 17.89
CA GLU A 396 10.94 -27.51 17.42
C GLU A 396 11.47 -28.31 16.22
N ALA A 397 11.32 -29.65 16.25
CA ALA A 397 11.78 -30.49 15.15
C ALA A 397 10.99 -30.19 13.84
N TYR A 398 9.69 -30.00 13.95
CA TYR A 398 8.83 -29.62 12.84
C TYR A 398 9.20 -28.26 12.29
N ASN A 399 9.37 -27.26 13.17
CA ASN A 399 9.72 -25.89 12.78
C ASN A 399 11.13 -25.81 12.18
N SER A 400 12.07 -26.59 12.65
CA SER A 400 13.38 -26.75 12.03
C SER A 400 13.26 -27.23 10.58
N GLN A 401 12.51 -28.33 10.35
CA GLN A 401 12.30 -28.87 9.01
C GLN A 401 11.53 -27.92 8.09
N LEU A 402 10.52 -27.21 8.61
CA LEU A 402 9.75 -26.25 7.83
C LEU A 402 10.61 -25.06 7.39
N SER A 403 11.50 -24.58 8.27
CA SER A 403 12.43 -23.50 7.92
C SER A 403 13.47 -23.93 6.89
N GLU A 404 13.95 -25.18 6.96
CA GLU A 404 14.82 -25.79 5.95
C GLU A 404 14.11 -25.89 4.58
N ASN A 405 12.87 -26.38 4.56
CA ASN A 405 12.08 -26.49 3.34
C ASN A 405 11.88 -25.13 2.65
N ARG A 406 11.67 -24.05 3.41
CA ARG A 406 11.58 -22.68 2.90
C ARG A 406 12.86 -22.23 2.23
N VAL A 407 14.00 -22.47 2.88
CA VAL A 407 15.33 -22.15 2.32
C VAL A 407 15.57 -22.91 1.03
N ASN A 408 15.29 -24.22 1.02
CA ASN A 408 15.48 -25.08 -0.14
C ASN A 408 14.63 -24.62 -1.35
N GLU A 409 13.42 -24.13 -1.12
CA GLU A 409 12.55 -23.62 -2.19
C GLU A 409 13.09 -22.31 -2.78
N VAL A 410 13.63 -21.41 -1.95
CA VAL A 410 14.30 -20.18 -2.41
C VAL A 410 15.60 -20.49 -3.15
N GLU A 411 16.41 -21.39 -2.61
CA GLU A 411 17.67 -21.85 -3.24
C GLU A 411 17.39 -22.45 -4.62
N LYS A 412 16.38 -23.34 -4.71
CA LYS A 412 15.96 -23.95 -5.97
C LYS A 412 15.58 -22.88 -7.00
N TRP A 413 14.82 -21.87 -6.60
CA TRP A 413 14.44 -20.77 -7.49
C TRP A 413 15.68 -20.03 -8.03
N PHE A 414 16.67 -19.69 -7.20
CA PHE A 414 17.88 -19.02 -7.64
C PHE A 414 18.70 -19.91 -8.59
N LYS A 415 18.82 -21.22 -8.30
CA LYS A 415 19.49 -22.19 -9.18
C LYS A 415 18.83 -22.27 -10.56
N GLU A 416 17.51 -22.29 -10.62
CA GLU A 416 16.75 -22.26 -11.88
C GLU A 416 16.99 -20.95 -12.67
N GLN A 417 17.40 -19.87 -12.01
CA GLN A 417 17.79 -18.60 -12.63
C GLN A 417 19.30 -18.53 -12.95
N GLY A 418 20.07 -19.59 -12.73
CA GLY A 418 21.51 -19.63 -12.97
C GLY A 418 22.35 -18.87 -11.93
N ILE A 419 21.82 -18.70 -10.71
CA ILE A 419 22.51 -18.00 -9.60
C ILE A 419 22.79 -19.00 -8.49
N ASP A 420 24.05 -19.05 -8.06
CA ASP A 420 24.47 -19.92 -6.97
C ASP A 420 24.26 -19.25 -5.60
N VAL A 421 23.66 -20.00 -4.68
CA VAL A 421 23.58 -19.67 -3.27
C VAL A 421 24.81 -20.24 -2.56
N ILE A 422 25.55 -19.39 -1.85
CA ILE A 422 26.84 -19.79 -1.26
C ILE A 422 26.64 -20.43 0.11
N LYS A 423 25.63 -19.99 0.86
CA LYS A 423 25.36 -20.47 2.21
C LYS A 423 23.87 -20.55 2.47
N THR A 424 23.45 -21.64 3.08
CA THR A 424 22.10 -21.83 3.60
C THR A 424 22.15 -22.13 5.09
N ASP A 425 21.20 -21.64 5.84
CA ASP A 425 21.01 -21.88 7.28
C ASP A 425 19.51 -21.82 7.61
N TRP A 426 19.09 -22.49 8.70
CA TRP A 426 17.71 -22.46 9.18
C TRP A 426 17.67 -22.49 10.70
N LYS A 427 16.78 -21.72 11.26
CA LYS A 427 16.69 -21.44 12.71
C LYS A 427 15.41 -21.97 13.35
N GLY A 428 14.47 -22.52 12.54
CA GLY A 428 13.16 -22.84 13.05
C GLY A 428 12.53 -21.62 13.74
N GLU A 429 12.01 -21.81 14.93
CA GLU A 429 11.43 -20.77 15.78
C GLU A 429 12.45 -20.05 16.70
N ASN A 430 13.71 -20.52 16.72
CA ASN A 430 14.72 -20.09 17.71
C ASN A 430 15.31 -18.69 17.47
N ALA A 431 14.99 -18.05 16.34
CA ALA A 431 15.44 -16.69 16.05
C ALA A 431 14.27 -15.84 15.52
N PRO A 432 13.27 -15.54 16.37
CA PRO A 432 12.14 -14.73 15.98
C PRO A 432 12.56 -13.29 15.72
N LYS A 433 12.06 -12.68 14.63
CA LYS A 433 12.26 -11.26 14.32
C LYS A 433 11.49 -10.37 15.29
N VAL A 434 10.31 -10.84 15.72
CA VAL A 434 9.44 -10.19 16.70
C VAL A 434 8.84 -11.23 17.63
N THR A 435 8.34 -10.81 18.79
CA THR A 435 7.66 -11.73 19.71
C THR A 435 6.43 -12.37 19.08
N ASN A 436 6.20 -13.66 19.27
CA ASN A 436 5.09 -14.42 18.66
C ASN A 436 3.71 -14.18 19.36
N LYS A 437 3.44 -12.96 19.82
CA LYS A 437 2.27 -12.65 20.67
C LYS A 437 0.91 -12.78 19.96
N ASP A 438 0.88 -12.55 18.66
CA ASP A 438 -0.34 -12.54 17.84
C ASP A 438 -0.06 -13.12 16.44
N SER A 439 -1.09 -13.26 15.61
CA SER A 439 -0.97 -13.81 14.26
C SER A 439 -0.11 -12.94 13.35
N LYS A 440 -0.20 -11.62 13.48
CA LYS A 440 0.58 -10.64 12.71
C LYS A 440 2.08 -10.73 13.05
N SER A 441 2.40 -10.80 14.33
CA SER A 441 3.79 -11.00 14.77
C SER A 441 4.35 -12.34 14.29
N ARG A 442 3.53 -13.41 14.37
CA ARG A 442 3.93 -14.72 13.84
C ARG A 442 4.16 -14.70 12.32
N ALA A 443 3.35 -13.97 11.56
CA ALA A 443 3.55 -13.83 10.10
C ALA A 443 4.92 -13.25 9.76
N LYS A 444 5.42 -12.26 10.53
CA LYS A 444 6.77 -11.69 10.37
C LYS A 444 7.90 -12.69 10.66
N ASN A 445 7.62 -13.70 11.46
CA ASN A 445 8.59 -14.73 11.81
C ASN A 445 8.67 -15.85 10.77
N ARG A 446 7.61 -16.09 9.98
CA ARG A 446 7.58 -17.06 8.87
C ARG A 446 8.29 -16.51 7.62
N ARG A 447 9.61 -16.55 7.61
CA ARG A 447 10.39 -15.84 6.59
C ARG A 447 11.64 -16.60 6.16
N VAL A 448 12.19 -16.21 5.01
CA VAL A 448 13.59 -16.44 4.63
C VAL A 448 14.27 -15.08 4.47
N GLU A 449 15.36 -14.89 5.15
CA GLU A 449 16.27 -13.76 4.99
C GLU A 449 17.27 -14.06 3.87
N ILE A 450 17.44 -13.12 2.95
CA ILE A 450 18.34 -13.21 1.81
C ILE A 450 19.40 -12.13 1.98
N VAL A 451 20.62 -12.56 2.26
CA VAL A 451 21.74 -11.64 2.51
C VAL A 451 22.67 -11.62 1.29
N LEU A 452 22.85 -10.45 0.72
CA LEU A 452 23.77 -10.22 -0.41
C LEU A 452 25.08 -9.68 0.13
N GLU A 453 26.16 -10.44 -0.05
CA GLU A 453 27.53 -10.05 0.31
C GLU A 453 28.32 -9.71 -0.95
N PRO A 454 29.01 -8.54 -0.99
CA PRO A 454 29.83 -8.19 -2.14
C PRO A 454 30.96 -9.21 -2.38
N ILE A 455 31.15 -9.60 -3.63
CA ILE A 455 32.34 -10.37 -4.02
C ILE A 455 33.51 -9.38 -4.03
N LYS A 456 34.52 -9.69 -3.21
CA LYS A 456 35.77 -8.89 -3.13
C LYS A 456 36.61 -9.07 -4.39
#